data_d1efe6ed625ef79b5faceda6c6a62b91
#
_entry.id   d1efe6ed625ef79b5faceda6c6a62b91
#
_cell.length_a   1.000
_cell.length_b   1.000
_cell.length_c   1.000
_cell.angle_alpha   90.00
_cell.angle_beta   90.00
_cell.angle_gamma   90.00
#
_symmetry.space_group_name_H-M   'P 1'
#
loop_
_entity.id
_entity.type
_entity.pdbx_description
1 polymer ?
#
loop_
_entity_poly.entity_id
_entity_poly.type
_entity_poly.pdbx_seq_one_letter_code
_entity_poly.pdbx_strand_id
1 'polypeptide(L)'
;MDRSRQPAADSSDQARPSSVDRRRALLGAAGLVTTALAGCLGSGTSGSSGGSGNATTRSGDPLSAPVRGDPEAGVTVAVYEDFACPHCQSYNAEILPEVESEYIEPGTIRYEHRDFPLPVDDPQSYYAANAARAVQDRTGDEEFWTYADLLFENQSSLGGDRYASLADEVGVDGDPVRGAAASRVYRTTVMGNKNRGKDEGVTGTPGVIVDGNVLSGYSFDAISSAIESAR
;
A
#
# COMPACT_ATOMS: atom_id res chain seq x y z
N MET A 1 -25.41 -38.03 -48.11
CA MET A 1 -24.73 -39.26 -47.78
C MET A 1 -23.55 -38.84 -46.94
N ASP A 2 -23.37 -39.09 -45.68
CA ASP A 2 -23.84 -40.15 -44.79
C ASP A 2 -23.84 -39.63 -43.34
N ARG A 3 -24.74 -40.19 -42.61
CA ARG A 3 -25.13 -40.07 -41.24
C ARG A 3 -24.06 -40.56 -40.24
N SER A 4 -24.17 -40.01 -39.01
CA SER A 4 -24.17 -40.77 -37.75
C SER A 4 -22.81 -40.89 -37.06
N ARG A 5 -22.61 -40.46 -35.84
CA ARG A 5 -23.17 -40.96 -34.59
C ARG A 5 -22.66 -40.15 -33.38
N GLN A 6 -23.56 -39.71 -32.53
CA GLN A 6 -23.29 -39.62 -31.09
C GLN A 6 -23.41 -41.03 -30.47
N PRO A 7 -22.77 -41.26 -29.33
CA PRO A 7 -23.47 -41.53 -28.07
C PRO A 7 -22.86 -40.70 -26.94
N ALA A 8 -23.65 -40.08 -26.11
CA ALA A 8 -24.40 -40.52 -24.95
C ALA A 8 -23.52 -40.77 -23.71
N ALA A 9 -23.70 -39.89 -22.77
CA ALA A 9 -23.83 -39.98 -21.30
C ALA A 9 -23.04 -41.08 -20.57
N ASP A 10 -22.29 -40.66 -19.58
CA ASP A 10 -22.32 -41.38 -18.31
C ASP A 10 -22.27 -40.41 -17.12
N SER A 11 -23.28 -40.59 -16.28
CA SER A 11 -23.46 -39.96 -15.00
C SER A 11 -22.78 -40.81 -13.93
N SER A 12 -21.96 -40.19 -13.11
CA SER A 12 -21.64 -40.75 -11.79
C SER A 12 -21.44 -39.62 -10.81
N ASP A 13 -22.47 -39.23 -10.21
CA ASP A 13 -22.90 -39.24 -8.82
C ASP A 13 -21.86 -39.84 -7.86
N GLN A 14 -21.23 -39.00 -7.02
CA GLN A 14 -20.73 -39.42 -5.70
C GLN A 14 -20.55 -38.24 -4.77
N ALA A 15 -21.52 -38.08 -3.89
CA ALA A 15 -21.40 -38.09 -2.44
C ALA A 15 -20.55 -36.98 -1.76
N ARG A 16 -21.26 -36.03 -1.18
CA ARG A 16 -20.82 -35.22 -0.03
C ARG A 16 -20.73 -36.10 1.23
N PRO A 17 -19.77 -35.86 2.11
CA PRO A 17 -19.99 -36.12 3.53
C PRO A 17 -20.32 -34.84 4.30
N SER A 18 -21.33 -35.00 5.07
CA SER A 18 -21.98 -34.12 6.02
C SER A 18 -21.11 -33.74 7.25
N SER A 19 -21.31 -32.51 7.69
CA SER A 19 -21.41 -32.05 9.05
C SER A 19 -20.71 -32.81 10.18
N VAL A 20 -19.83 -32.15 10.89
CA VAL A 20 -19.60 -32.45 12.33
C VAL A 20 -19.81 -31.20 13.14
N ASP A 21 -20.97 -31.21 13.74
CA ASP A 21 -21.43 -30.38 14.85
C ASP A 21 -20.58 -30.68 16.10
N ARG A 22 -19.95 -29.71 16.70
CA ARG A 22 -19.44 -29.82 18.08
C ARG A 22 -19.79 -28.60 18.89
N ARG A 23 -21.03 -28.61 19.37
CA ARG A 23 -21.40 -27.89 20.60
C ARG A 23 -20.82 -28.63 21.80
N ARG A 24 -20.16 -27.90 22.67
CA ARG A 24 -20.06 -28.07 24.14
C ARG A 24 -19.30 -26.83 24.63
N ALA A 25 -19.90 -25.84 25.20
CA ALA A 25 -20.54 -25.72 26.52
C ALA A 25 -19.58 -26.12 27.65
N LEU A 26 -19.05 -25.16 28.38
CA LEU A 26 -18.89 -25.21 29.84
C LEU A 26 -18.79 -23.80 30.43
N LEU A 27 -19.60 -23.63 31.44
CA LEU A 27 -19.89 -22.57 32.38
C LEU A 27 -18.76 -22.34 33.38
N GLY A 28 -18.74 -21.15 33.96
CA GLY A 28 -18.17 -20.85 35.28
C GLY A 28 -17.09 -19.78 35.21
N ALA A 29 -17.00 -18.75 35.98
CA ALA A 29 -17.63 -18.35 37.21
C ALA A 29 -17.46 -16.83 37.41
N ALA A 30 -18.38 -16.22 38.11
CA ALA A 30 -18.38 -14.83 38.51
C ALA A 30 -17.23 -14.49 39.49
N GLY A 31 -16.68 -13.31 39.36
CA GLY A 31 -15.80 -12.69 40.34
C GLY A 31 -15.92 -11.18 40.28
N LEU A 32 -16.82 -10.63 41.08
CA LEU A 32 -16.93 -9.21 41.41
C LEU A 32 -15.75 -8.83 42.34
N VAL A 33 -14.96 -7.86 41.94
CA VAL A 33 -14.15 -7.06 42.87
C VAL A 33 -14.27 -5.60 42.48
N THR A 34 -15.01 -4.89 43.25
CA THR A 34 -15.02 -3.42 43.38
C THR A 34 -13.82 -2.99 44.23
N THR A 35 -13.11 -1.93 43.80
CA THR A 35 -12.60 -0.83 44.68
C THR A 35 -11.73 0.10 43.86
N ALA A 36 -12.12 1.28 43.82
CA ALA A 36 -11.69 2.51 44.51
C ALA A 36 -10.73 3.39 43.69
N LEU A 37 -11.21 4.63 43.47
CA LEU A 37 -10.48 5.81 43.03
C LEU A 37 -9.24 6.09 43.86
N ALA A 38 -8.16 6.40 43.25
CA ALA A 38 -7.18 7.39 43.76
C ALA A 38 -6.41 7.98 42.58
N GLY A 39 -6.51 9.28 42.41
CA GLY A 39 -5.68 10.04 41.47
C GLY A 39 -4.26 10.17 42.00
N CYS A 40 -3.32 10.29 41.07
CA CYS A 40 -2.04 10.96 41.32
C CYS A 40 -1.53 11.53 40.01
N LEU A 41 -1.36 12.83 39.99
CA LEU A 41 -0.45 13.52 39.12
C LEU A 41 0.99 13.01 39.38
N GLY A 42 1.70 12.62 38.33
CA GLY A 42 3.10 12.26 38.42
C GLY A 42 3.77 12.39 37.07
N SER A 43 4.58 13.41 36.94
CA SER A 43 5.53 13.62 35.85
C SER A 43 6.58 12.50 35.84
N GLY A 44 7.00 12.09 34.63
CA GLY A 44 8.38 11.66 34.46
C GLY A 44 8.60 10.25 33.94
N THR A 45 9.37 10.22 32.92
CA THR A 45 10.42 9.27 32.53
C THR A 45 10.07 8.21 31.51
N SER A 46 10.80 8.36 30.40
CA SER A 46 11.11 7.43 29.33
C SER A 46 11.11 5.96 29.72
N GLY A 47 10.36 5.19 28.96
CA GLY A 47 10.41 3.73 28.96
C GLY A 47 10.11 3.24 27.56
N SER A 48 11.14 2.98 26.79
CA SER A 48 11.06 2.25 25.53
C SER A 48 10.56 0.84 25.82
N SER A 49 9.40 0.49 25.27
CA SER A 49 8.94 -0.89 25.18
C SER A 49 8.32 -1.07 23.82
N GLY A 50 8.99 -1.86 22.98
CA GLY A 50 8.48 -2.33 21.69
C GLY A 50 7.14 -3.03 21.91
N GLY A 51 6.12 -2.42 21.38
CA GLY A 51 4.79 -2.98 21.22
C GLY A 51 4.39 -2.77 19.78
N SER A 52 4.35 -3.88 19.03
CA SER A 52 3.66 -3.94 17.75
C SER A 52 2.17 -3.66 18.05
N GLY A 53 1.82 -2.39 18.12
CA GLY A 53 0.47 -1.90 18.34
C GLY A 53 -0.03 -1.31 17.04
N ASN A 54 -1.09 -1.89 16.52
CA ASN A 54 -1.93 -1.31 15.50
C ASN A 54 -2.24 0.15 15.86
N ALA A 55 -1.42 1.07 15.39
CA ALA A 55 -1.62 2.49 15.60
C ALA A 55 -2.82 2.91 14.74
N THR A 56 -4.00 2.97 15.37
CA THR A 56 -5.16 3.61 14.76
C THR A 56 -4.79 5.08 14.54
N THR A 57 -4.31 5.39 13.35
CA THR A 57 -4.01 6.77 12.93
C THR A 57 -5.29 7.59 13.09
N ARG A 58 -5.26 8.61 13.90
CA ARG A 58 -6.40 9.51 14.03
C ARG A 58 -6.63 10.17 12.68
N SER A 59 -7.87 10.13 12.21
CA SER A 59 -8.29 10.79 10.97
C SER A 59 -7.79 12.24 10.98
N GLY A 60 -6.73 12.54 10.22
CA GLY A 60 -6.15 13.88 10.12
C GLY A 60 -4.63 13.98 10.23
N ASP A 61 -3.95 12.99 10.84
CA ASP A 61 -2.49 12.98 10.86
C ASP A 61 -1.92 12.43 9.54
N PRO A 62 -0.83 12.99 9.00
CA PRO A 62 -0.18 12.47 7.80
C PRO A 62 0.32 11.04 8.02
N LEU A 63 0.05 10.15 7.07
CA LEU A 63 0.66 8.82 7.07
C LEU A 63 2.14 8.91 6.69
N SER A 64 2.92 7.98 7.23
CA SER A 64 4.31 7.77 6.79
C SER A 64 4.37 7.32 5.33
N ALA A 65 5.54 7.45 4.71
CA ALA A 65 5.76 6.82 3.42
C ALA A 65 5.70 5.30 3.58
N PRO A 66 5.02 4.59 2.68
CA PRO A 66 5.11 3.14 2.65
C PRO A 66 6.50 2.72 2.21
N VAL A 67 7.01 1.66 2.83
CA VAL A 67 8.36 1.16 2.65
C VAL A 67 8.35 -0.25 2.07
N ARG A 68 9.22 -0.48 1.06
CA ARG A 68 9.67 -1.81 0.63
C ARG A 68 11.14 -1.99 0.98
N GLY A 69 11.59 -3.23 1.17
CA GLY A 69 12.97 -3.55 1.55
C GLY A 69 13.20 -3.41 3.05
N ASP A 70 14.45 -3.18 3.43
CA ASP A 70 14.82 -3.06 4.84
C ASP A 70 14.54 -1.62 5.34
N PRO A 71 13.64 -1.43 6.31
CA PRO A 71 13.36 -0.12 6.87
C PRO A 71 14.57 0.52 7.58
N GLU A 72 15.57 -0.27 7.96
CA GLU A 72 16.76 0.19 8.65
C GLU A 72 18.00 0.26 7.72
N ALA A 73 17.82 0.05 6.40
CA ALA A 73 18.91 0.16 5.43
C ALA A 73 19.53 1.56 5.45
N GLY A 74 20.86 1.61 5.29
CA GLY A 74 21.63 2.85 5.33
C GLY A 74 21.36 3.80 4.15
N VAL A 75 20.89 3.27 3.01
CA VAL A 75 20.57 4.06 1.81
C VAL A 75 19.07 4.10 1.60
N THR A 76 18.51 5.30 1.44
CA THR A 76 17.10 5.50 1.14
C THR A 76 16.91 5.92 -0.31
N VAL A 77 16.00 5.22 -1.01
CA VAL A 77 15.51 5.59 -2.34
C VAL A 77 14.05 6.01 -2.21
N ALA A 78 13.77 7.29 -2.43
CA ALA A 78 12.41 7.82 -2.44
C ALA A 78 11.97 8.10 -3.88
N VAL A 79 10.84 7.52 -4.29
CA VAL A 79 10.29 7.72 -5.62
C VAL A 79 8.98 8.48 -5.53
N TYR A 80 8.94 9.63 -6.20
CA TYR A 80 7.78 10.50 -6.30
C TYR A 80 6.98 10.15 -7.54
N GLU A 81 5.73 9.72 -7.35
CA GLU A 81 4.92 9.16 -8.41
C GLU A 81 3.50 9.70 -8.44
N ASP A 82 2.89 9.55 -9.61
CA ASP A 82 1.47 9.79 -9.87
C ASP A 82 0.89 8.54 -10.53
N PHE A 83 -0.10 7.93 -9.93
CA PHE A 83 -0.76 6.72 -10.44
C PHE A 83 -1.42 6.91 -11.82
N ALA A 84 -1.69 8.15 -12.22
CA ALA A 84 -2.23 8.47 -13.55
C ALA A 84 -1.14 8.86 -14.56
N CYS A 85 0.14 8.92 -14.17
CA CYS A 85 1.23 9.30 -15.06
C CYS A 85 1.73 8.11 -15.90
N PRO A 86 1.70 8.18 -17.25
CA PRO A 86 2.18 7.08 -18.10
C PRO A 86 3.66 6.73 -17.89
N HIS A 87 4.51 7.73 -17.57
CA HIS A 87 5.92 7.49 -17.29
C HIS A 87 6.13 6.72 -15.97
N CYS A 88 5.25 6.94 -14.96
CA CYS A 88 5.27 6.14 -13.74
C CYS A 88 4.83 4.70 -14.00
N GLN A 89 3.83 4.49 -14.86
CA GLN A 89 3.45 3.15 -15.29
C GLN A 89 4.63 2.42 -15.95
N SER A 90 5.31 3.06 -16.90
CA SER A 90 6.50 2.47 -17.55
C SER A 90 7.63 2.20 -16.55
N TYR A 91 7.85 3.11 -15.58
CA TYR A 91 8.84 2.90 -14.53
C TYR A 91 8.54 1.66 -13.69
N ASN A 92 7.30 1.50 -13.25
CA ASN A 92 6.88 0.34 -12.45
C ASN A 92 6.92 -0.97 -13.25
N ALA A 93 6.64 -0.93 -14.55
CA ALA A 93 6.64 -2.12 -15.40
C ALA A 93 8.05 -2.56 -15.85
N GLU A 94 8.98 -1.62 -16.05
CA GLU A 94 10.24 -1.88 -16.77
C GLU A 94 11.49 -1.67 -15.90
N ILE A 95 11.46 -0.73 -14.94
CA ILE A 95 12.65 -0.33 -14.17
C ILE A 95 12.59 -0.86 -12.73
N LEU A 96 11.43 -0.71 -12.07
CA LEU A 96 11.28 -1.13 -10.68
C LEU A 96 11.60 -2.62 -10.46
N PRO A 97 11.23 -3.57 -11.34
CA PRO A 97 11.58 -4.98 -11.14
C PRO A 97 13.10 -5.25 -11.05
N GLU A 98 13.92 -4.49 -11.79
CA GLU A 98 15.37 -4.59 -11.70
C GLU A 98 15.89 -4.02 -10.35
N VAL A 99 15.32 -2.89 -9.91
CA VAL A 99 15.64 -2.31 -8.59
C VAL A 99 15.19 -3.24 -7.46
N GLU A 100 14.05 -3.92 -7.61
CA GLU A 100 13.55 -4.90 -6.63
C GLU A 100 14.53 -6.05 -6.47
N SER A 101 14.89 -6.71 -7.56
CA SER A 101 15.76 -7.89 -7.51
C SER A 101 17.18 -7.58 -7.01
N GLU A 102 17.73 -6.42 -7.38
CA GLU A 102 19.12 -6.08 -7.08
C GLU A 102 19.31 -5.40 -5.72
N TYR A 103 18.30 -4.67 -5.22
CA TYR A 103 18.46 -3.80 -4.06
C TYR A 103 17.40 -3.93 -2.98
N ILE A 104 16.11 -4.11 -3.36
CA ILE A 104 15.02 -4.16 -2.39
C ILE A 104 14.94 -5.54 -1.73
N GLU A 105 14.87 -6.62 -2.52
CA GLU A 105 14.78 -7.99 -2.00
C GLU A 105 16.00 -8.38 -1.14
N PRO A 106 17.24 -8.01 -1.50
CA PRO A 106 18.38 -8.24 -0.62
C PRO A 106 18.42 -7.37 0.64
N GLY A 107 17.51 -6.40 0.78
CA GLY A 107 17.48 -5.47 1.90
C GLY A 107 18.60 -4.42 1.86
N THR A 108 19.15 -4.14 0.69
CA THR A 108 20.23 -3.18 0.51
C THR A 108 19.78 -1.74 0.70
N ILE A 109 18.53 -1.47 0.36
CA ILE A 109 17.94 -0.14 0.42
C ILE A 109 16.61 -0.14 1.18
N ARG A 110 16.27 1.04 1.69
CA ARG A 110 14.94 1.43 2.10
C ARG A 110 14.27 2.13 0.91
N TYR A 111 13.27 1.51 0.30
CA TYR A 111 12.55 2.06 -0.84
C TYR A 111 11.22 2.66 -0.40
N GLU A 112 10.97 3.92 -0.72
CA GLU A 112 9.80 4.68 -0.30
C GLU A 112 8.98 5.20 -1.48
N HIS A 113 7.66 5.01 -1.45
CA HIS A 113 6.75 5.70 -2.35
C HIS A 113 6.32 7.05 -1.77
N ARG A 114 6.31 8.07 -2.62
CA ARG A 114 5.87 9.42 -2.30
C ARG A 114 4.84 9.90 -3.34
N ASP A 115 3.68 10.35 -2.87
CA ASP A 115 2.64 10.89 -3.75
C ASP A 115 3.08 12.21 -4.39
N PHE A 116 2.98 12.30 -5.71
CA PHE A 116 3.24 13.55 -6.42
C PHE A 116 2.22 13.75 -7.55
N PRO A 117 0.90 13.87 -7.22
CA PRO A 117 -0.14 13.99 -8.24
C PRO A 117 0.08 15.21 -9.12
N LEU A 118 0.13 14.98 -10.43
CA LEU A 118 0.19 16.01 -11.47
C LEU A 118 -1.22 16.23 -12.06
N PRO A 119 -1.48 17.36 -12.74
CA PRO A 119 -2.75 17.56 -13.43
C PRO A 119 -2.78 16.85 -14.79
N VAL A 120 -2.28 15.59 -14.85
CA VAL A 120 -2.24 14.79 -16.10
C VAL A 120 -3.58 14.12 -16.37
N ASP A 121 -4.28 13.71 -15.31
CA ASP A 121 -5.65 13.19 -15.34
C ASP A 121 -6.38 13.65 -14.06
N ASP A 122 -6.80 14.92 -14.02
CA ASP A 122 -7.58 15.44 -12.90
C ASP A 122 -9.07 15.04 -13.09
N PRO A 123 -9.70 14.34 -12.11
CA PRO A 123 -9.24 14.23 -10.72
C PRO A 123 -8.48 12.92 -10.37
N GLN A 124 -8.22 12.01 -11.33
CA GLN A 124 -7.75 10.65 -11.03
C GLN A 124 -6.37 10.63 -10.37
N SER A 125 -5.44 11.51 -10.75
CA SER A 125 -4.13 11.66 -10.09
C SER A 125 -4.26 11.83 -8.57
N TYR A 126 -5.26 12.59 -8.11
CA TYR A 126 -5.50 12.79 -6.68
C TYR A 126 -6.33 11.67 -6.05
N TYR A 127 -7.29 11.13 -6.78
CA TYR A 127 -8.20 10.10 -6.26
C TYR A 127 -7.46 8.78 -6.08
N ALA A 128 -6.63 8.37 -7.04
CA ALA A 128 -5.84 7.15 -6.94
C ALA A 128 -4.87 7.20 -5.74
N ALA A 129 -4.16 8.32 -5.55
CA ALA A 129 -3.31 8.51 -4.39
C ALA A 129 -4.09 8.39 -3.06
N ASN A 130 -5.28 9.00 -2.97
CA ASN A 130 -6.12 8.88 -1.78
C ASN A 130 -6.68 7.46 -1.59
N ALA A 131 -6.96 6.72 -2.65
CA ALA A 131 -7.35 5.31 -2.59
C ALA A 131 -6.21 4.45 -2.04
N ALA A 132 -4.99 4.61 -2.55
CA ALA A 132 -3.81 3.89 -2.08
C ALA A 132 -3.53 4.16 -0.59
N ARG A 133 -3.63 5.44 -0.17
CA ARG A 133 -3.48 5.80 1.24
C ARG A 133 -4.61 5.24 2.12
N ALA A 134 -5.81 5.05 1.57
CA ALA A 134 -6.91 4.40 2.29
C ALA A 134 -6.67 2.91 2.52
N VAL A 135 -5.99 2.23 1.62
CA VAL A 135 -5.54 0.85 1.81
C VAL A 135 -4.42 0.83 2.86
N GLN A 136 -3.38 1.65 2.73
CA GLN A 136 -2.28 1.72 3.70
C GLN A 136 -2.76 1.94 5.15
N ASP A 137 -3.67 2.88 5.35
CA ASP A 137 -4.19 3.21 6.71
C ASP A 137 -4.94 2.04 7.36
N ARG A 138 -5.47 1.12 6.56
CA ARG A 138 -6.25 -0.03 7.03
C ARG A 138 -5.42 -1.28 7.27
N THR A 139 -4.40 -1.50 6.46
CA THR A 139 -3.70 -2.79 6.38
C THR A 139 -2.19 -2.68 6.50
N GLY A 140 -1.63 -1.51 6.26
CA GLY A 140 -0.18 -1.29 6.31
C GLY A 140 0.48 -1.23 4.93
N ASP A 141 1.81 -1.34 4.93
CA ASP A 141 2.61 -1.09 3.74
C ASP A 141 2.56 -2.26 2.73
N GLU A 142 2.39 -3.50 3.18
CA GLU A 142 2.38 -4.68 2.30
C GLU A 142 1.22 -4.62 1.30
N GLU A 143 0.01 -4.41 1.78
CA GLU A 143 -1.17 -4.29 0.93
C GLU A 143 -1.20 -2.97 0.16
N PHE A 144 -0.60 -1.89 0.72
CA PHE A 144 -0.40 -0.67 -0.06
C PHE A 144 0.36 -0.96 -1.34
N TRP A 145 1.48 -1.69 -1.27
CA TRP A 145 2.30 -1.97 -2.42
C TRP A 145 1.59 -2.87 -3.44
N THR A 146 0.91 -3.92 -2.97
CA THR A 146 0.10 -4.77 -3.84
C THR A 146 -0.98 -3.95 -4.55
N TYR A 147 -1.64 -3.05 -3.84
CA TYR A 147 -2.66 -2.17 -4.39
C TYR A 147 -2.08 -1.13 -5.36
N ALA A 148 -0.91 -0.58 -5.06
CA ALA A 148 -0.21 0.37 -5.92
C ALA A 148 0.16 -0.26 -7.28
N ASP A 149 0.67 -1.50 -7.27
CA ASP A 149 0.99 -2.26 -8.47
C ASP A 149 -0.28 -2.45 -9.32
N LEU A 150 -1.40 -2.85 -8.71
CA LEU A 150 -2.70 -2.97 -9.40
C LEU A 150 -3.20 -1.63 -9.97
N LEU A 151 -2.98 -0.50 -9.29
CA LEU A 151 -3.36 0.81 -9.81
C LEU A 151 -2.57 1.16 -11.09
N PHE A 152 -1.26 0.90 -11.12
CA PHE A 152 -0.44 1.11 -12.32
C PHE A 152 -0.83 0.18 -13.47
N GLU A 153 -1.09 -1.10 -13.19
CA GLU A 153 -1.56 -2.07 -14.20
C GLU A 153 -2.91 -1.66 -14.80
N ASN A 154 -3.77 -1.05 -14.01
CA ASN A 154 -5.11 -0.63 -14.41
C ASN A 154 -5.23 0.86 -14.75
N GLN A 155 -4.13 1.55 -15.03
CA GLN A 155 -4.07 3.00 -15.19
C GLN A 155 -5.09 3.54 -16.20
N SER A 156 -5.32 2.85 -17.31
CA SER A 156 -6.27 3.27 -18.34
C SER A 156 -7.73 3.26 -17.90
N SER A 157 -8.05 2.69 -16.75
CA SER A 157 -9.42 2.53 -16.24
C SER A 157 -9.60 3.04 -14.81
N LEU A 158 -8.72 3.95 -14.36
CA LEU A 158 -8.83 4.56 -13.04
C LEU A 158 -10.19 5.24 -12.82
N GLY A 159 -10.76 5.04 -11.64
CA GLY A 159 -12.08 5.60 -11.29
C GLY A 159 -12.64 4.94 -10.03
N GLY A 160 -13.71 5.52 -9.47
CA GLY A 160 -14.26 5.10 -8.18
C GLY A 160 -14.55 3.60 -8.08
N ASP A 161 -15.22 3.02 -9.09
CA ASP A 161 -15.55 1.59 -9.08
C ASP A 161 -14.30 0.72 -9.25
N ARG A 162 -13.31 1.20 -10.04
CA ARG A 162 -12.03 0.50 -10.16
C ARG A 162 -11.27 0.51 -8.84
N TYR A 163 -11.19 1.64 -8.14
CA TYR A 163 -10.55 1.71 -6.82
C TYR A 163 -11.16 0.73 -5.82
N ALA A 164 -12.50 0.59 -5.83
CA ALA A 164 -13.18 -0.35 -4.97
C ALA A 164 -12.84 -1.81 -5.34
N SER A 165 -12.95 -2.17 -6.62
CA SER A 165 -12.68 -3.54 -7.06
C SER A 165 -11.24 -3.99 -6.79
N LEU A 166 -10.26 -3.12 -7.01
CA LEU A 166 -8.86 -3.42 -6.71
C LEU A 166 -8.60 -3.52 -5.19
N ALA A 167 -9.31 -2.75 -4.37
CA ALA A 167 -9.22 -2.89 -2.91
C ALA A 167 -9.78 -4.23 -2.44
N ASP A 168 -10.90 -4.69 -3.00
CA ASP A 168 -11.46 -6.01 -2.72
C ASP A 168 -10.48 -7.15 -3.10
N GLU A 169 -9.72 -6.98 -4.20
CA GLU A 169 -8.69 -7.94 -4.63
C GLU A 169 -7.57 -8.10 -3.61
N VAL A 170 -7.21 -7.04 -2.89
CA VAL A 170 -6.21 -7.07 -1.81
C VAL A 170 -6.81 -7.30 -0.43
N GLY A 171 -8.08 -7.72 -0.37
CA GLY A 171 -8.76 -8.08 0.89
C GLY A 171 -9.23 -6.89 1.72
N VAL A 172 -9.31 -5.70 1.15
CA VAL A 172 -9.81 -4.48 1.80
C VAL A 172 -11.18 -4.12 1.23
N ASP A 173 -12.16 -3.83 2.12
CA ASP A 173 -13.50 -3.40 1.70
C ASP A 173 -13.40 -2.18 0.76
N GLY A 174 -13.84 -2.34 -0.47
CA GLY A 174 -13.70 -1.35 -1.54
C GLY A 174 -14.57 -0.12 -1.39
N ASP A 175 -15.76 -0.22 -0.77
CA ASP A 175 -16.68 0.92 -0.62
C ASP A 175 -16.08 2.07 0.20
N PRO A 176 -15.45 1.83 1.37
CA PRO A 176 -14.72 2.85 2.10
C PRO A 176 -13.52 3.44 1.34
N VAL A 177 -12.81 2.62 0.54
CA VAL A 177 -11.68 3.09 -0.29
C VAL A 177 -12.17 4.03 -1.39
N ARG A 178 -13.24 3.67 -2.09
CA ARG A 178 -13.90 4.54 -3.06
C ARG A 178 -14.35 5.86 -2.44
N GLY A 179 -14.96 5.80 -1.26
CA GLY A 179 -15.39 6.98 -0.51
C GLY A 179 -14.23 7.89 -0.11
N ALA A 180 -13.14 7.31 0.37
CA ALA A 180 -11.93 8.03 0.75
C ALA A 180 -11.25 8.71 -0.46
N ALA A 181 -11.20 8.03 -1.60
CA ALA A 181 -10.70 8.59 -2.86
C ALA A 181 -11.49 9.83 -3.28
N ALA A 182 -12.82 9.70 -3.41
CA ALA A 182 -13.70 10.78 -3.86
C ALA A 182 -13.69 12.00 -2.92
N SER A 183 -13.61 11.75 -1.62
CA SER A 183 -13.59 12.79 -0.58
C SER A 183 -12.19 13.32 -0.28
N ARG A 184 -11.14 12.74 -0.88
CA ARG A 184 -9.72 13.07 -0.65
C ARG A 184 -9.37 13.09 0.85
N VAL A 185 -9.76 12.02 1.56
CA VAL A 185 -9.59 11.91 3.03
C VAL A 185 -8.12 12.08 3.43
N TYR A 186 -7.20 11.54 2.61
CA TYR A 186 -5.74 11.57 2.86
C TYR A 186 -5.04 12.77 2.18
N ARG A 187 -5.79 13.84 1.88
CA ARG A 187 -5.24 15.02 1.22
C ARG A 187 -4.03 15.59 1.93
N THR A 188 -4.00 15.57 3.26
CA THR A 188 -2.87 16.09 4.06
C THR A 188 -1.60 15.29 3.76
N THR A 189 -1.66 13.97 3.72
CA THR A 189 -0.54 13.08 3.36
C THR A 189 -0.10 13.33 1.91
N VAL A 190 -1.04 13.25 0.98
CA VAL A 190 -0.78 13.37 -0.47
C VAL A 190 -0.16 14.73 -0.82
N MET A 191 -0.73 15.82 -0.30
CA MET A 191 -0.21 17.15 -0.58
C MET A 191 1.06 17.46 0.20
N GLY A 192 1.22 16.88 1.39
CA GLY A 192 2.46 16.93 2.16
C GLY A 192 3.63 16.32 1.39
N ASN A 193 3.44 15.11 0.84
CA ASN A 193 4.44 14.47 -0.01
C ASN A 193 4.77 15.31 -1.25
N LYS A 194 3.75 15.79 -1.96
CA LYS A 194 3.95 16.65 -3.14
C LYS A 194 4.73 17.92 -2.82
N ASN A 195 4.41 18.61 -1.72
CA ASN A 195 5.10 19.82 -1.33
C ASN A 195 6.56 19.51 -0.95
N ARG A 196 6.77 18.45 -0.17
CA ARG A 196 8.11 17.96 0.16
C ARG A 196 8.94 17.68 -1.10
N GLY A 197 8.40 16.96 -2.07
CA GLY A 197 9.11 16.68 -3.33
C GLY A 197 9.49 17.95 -4.07
N LYS A 198 8.61 18.96 -4.11
CA LYS A 198 8.94 20.26 -4.70
C LYS A 198 10.07 20.97 -3.95
N ASP A 199 10.04 20.95 -2.62
CA ASP A 199 11.07 21.57 -1.79
C ASP A 199 12.43 20.84 -1.95
N GLU A 200 12.40 19.55 -2.21
CA GLU A 200 13.57 18.71 -2.52
C GLU A 200 14.03 18.82 -3.98
N GLY A 201 13.30 19.54 -4.85
CA GLY A 201 13.67 19.79 -6.25
C GLY A 201 13.05 18.83 -7.28
N VAL A 202 12.07 18.02 -6.90
CA VAL A 202 11.31 17.18 -7.85
C VAL A 202 10.42 18.08 -8.71
N THR A 203 10.56 17.96 -10.03
CA THR A 203 9.85 18.78 -11.03
C THR A 203 8.86 17.97 -11.89
N GLY A 204 8.89 16.64 -11.80
CA GLY A 204 8.03 15.74 -12.57
C GLY A 204 8.03 14.33 -11.99
N THR A 205 7.28 13.44 -12.61
CA THR A 205 7.15 12.04 -12.19
C THR A 205 7.50 11.06 -13.31
N PRO A 206 8.18 9.94 -13.02
CA PRO A 206 8.76 9.60 -11.72
C PRO A 206 9.91 10.55 -11.35
N GLY A 207 9.92 11.00 -10.10
CA GLY A 207 11.06 11.75 -9.53
C GLY A 207 11.79 10.86 -8.52
N VAL A 208 13.07 10.58 -8.75
CA VAL A 208 13.86 9.68 -7.91
C VAL A 208 14.86 10.47 -7.07
N ILE A 209 14.88 10.19 -5.78
CA ILE A 209 15.86 10.74 -4.83
C ILE A 209 16.59 9.58 -4.18
N VAL A 210 17.92 9.56 -4.26
CA VAL A 210 18.76 8.59 -3.57
C VAL A 210 19.56 9.32 -2.52
N ASP A 211 19.39 8.95 -1.26
CA ASP A 211 20.07 9.52 -0.10
C ASP A 211 20.11 11.06 -0.11
N GLY A 212 18.94 11.66 -0.38
CA GLY A 212 18.75 13.12 -0.43
C GLY A 212 19.16 13.80 -1.75
N ASN A 213 19.71 13.07 -2.72
CA ASN A 213 20.12 13.61 -4.00
C ASN A 213 19.11 13.32 -5.10
N VAL A 214 18.55 14.36 -5.71
CA VAL A 214 17.60 14.24 -6.84
C VAL A 214 18.35 13.77 -8.08
N LEU A 215 17.89 12.68 -8.70
CA LEU A 215 18.45 12.20 -9.94
C LEU A 215 17.89 12.98 -11.16
N SER A 216 18.71 13.16 -12.18
CA SER A 216 18.29 13.79 -13.44
C SER A 216 17.46 12.87 -14.35
N GLY A 217 17.32 11.60 -13.99
CA GLY A 217 16.56 10.58 -14.69
C GLY A 217 16.23 9.40 -13.77
N TYR A 218 15.46 8.46 -14.31
CA TYR A 218 14.97 7.32 -13.56
C TYR A 218 15.32 5.97 -14.21
N SER A 219 16.38 5.92 -15.05
CA SER A 219 16.86 4.63 -15.57
C SER A 219 17.48 3.78 -14.49
N PHE A 220 17.46 2.44 -14.67
CA PHE A 220 18.11 1.53 -13.73
C PHE A 220 19.58 1.90 -13.51
N ASP A 221 20.36 2.17 -14.57
CA ASP A 221 21.77 2.56 -14.44
C ASP A 221 22.00 3.82 -13.60
N ALA A 222 21.11 4.81 -13.73
CA ALA A 222 21.21 6.03 -12.94
C ALA A 222 20.92 5.77 -11.45
N ILE A 223 19.89 4.98 -11.16
CA ILE A 223 19.49 4.60 -9.81
C ILE A 223 20.56 3.73 -9.16
N SER A 224 21.01 2.68 -9.87
CA SER A 224 22.07 1.77 -9.43
C SER A 224 23.36 2.52 -9.10
N SER A 225 23.82 3.38 -10.01
CA SER A 225 25.04 4.19 -9.80
C SER A 225 24.93 5.11 -8.58
N ALA A 226 23.75 5.67 -8.33
CA ALA A 226 23.52 6.52 -7.17
C ALA A 226 23.50 5.71 -5.86
N ILE A 227 22.86 4.55 -5.85
CA ILE A 227 22.85 3.64 -4.70
C ILE A 227 24.28 3.20 -4.36
N GLU A 228 25.04 2.73 -5.37
CA GLU A 228 26.42 2.28 -5.15
C GLU A 228 27.34 3.40 -4.65
N SER A 229 27.05 4.66 -5.02
CA SER A 229 27.81 5.82 -4.54
C SER A 229 27.46 6.25 -3.11
N ALA A 230 26.27 5.87 -2.62
CA ALA A 230 25.76 6.20 -1.30
C ALA A 230 26.08 5.12 -0.23
N ARG A 231 26.52 3.93 -0.66
CA ARG A 231 26.93 2.80 0.21
C ARG A 231 28.34 2.97 0.73
#